data_216c90c6e18c560e79e1c2ef7987c693
#
_entry.id   216c90c6e18c560e79e1c2ef7987c693
#
_cell.length_a   1.000
_cell.length_b   1.000
_cell.length_c   1.000
_cell.angle_alpha   90.00
_cell.angle_beta   90.00
_cell.angle_gamma   90.00
#
_symmetry.space_group_name_H-M   'P 1'
#
loop_
_entity.id
_entity.type
_entity.pdbx_description
1 polymer ?
#
loop_
_entity_poly.entity_id
_entity_poly.type
_entity_poly.pdbx_seq_one_letter_code
_entity_poly.pdbx_strand_id
1 'polypeptide(L)'
;MSIGSLLKRQINSSRPLVSSMLAPGVQLVMEDFNTSSTTFATFVVSIFVLGFACGPLLLAPLSELYGRVIIYNVTNVLFLAFTVLCAVSQSPSMLLAARFLSGFAGVATITIGSGTIVDIMPREKRGKAVSIWSVGTILGPMVGPIIGGYVAEVAGWRWMFWTISIAVGCQENQLLYEGHHLLIMIRLLS
;
A
#
# COMPACT_ATOMS: atom_id res chain seq x y z
N MET A 1 20.03 -8.69 -11.74
CA MET A 1 18.86 -7.83 -11.39
C MET A 1 19.36 -6.40 -11.29
N SER A 2 18.92 -5.50 -12.16
CA SER A 2 19.43 -4.13 -12.19
C SER A 2 18.91 -3.36 -10.96
N ILE A 3 19.79 -2.66 -10.25
CA ILE A 3 19.46 -1.78 -9.11
C ILE A 3 18.37 -0.77 -9.50
N GLY A 4 18.36 -0.34 -10.78
CA GLY A 4 17.35 0.56 -11.31
C GLY A 4 15.93 -0.03 -11.36
N SER A 5 15.77 -1.34 -11.56
CA SER A 5 14.45 -1.99 -11.54
C SER A 5 13.90 -2.12 -10.12
N LEU A 6 14.76 -2.38 -9.14
CA LEU A 6 14.38 -2.42 -7.72
C LEU A 6 14.00 -1.03 -7.20
N LEU A 7 14.76 0.00 -7.56
CA LEU A 7 14.43 1.38 -7.20
C LEU A 7 13.14 1.85 -7.87
N LYS A 8 12.92 1.56 -9.15
CA LYS A 8 11.65 1.84 -9.83
C LYS A 8 10.47 1.12 -9.16
N ARG A 9 10.65 -0.14 -8.75
CA ARG A 9 9.67 -0.91 -7.97
C ARG A 9 9.27 -0.20 -6.68
N GLN A 10 10.25 0.34 -5.97
CA GLN A 10 10.06 0.96 -4.65
C GLN A 10 9.49 2.39 -4.76
N ILE A 11 9.90 3.16 -5.75
CA ILE A 11 9.44 4.54 -5.94
C ILE A 11 7.97 4.58 -6.38
N ASN A 12 7.50 3.56 -7.09
CA ASN A 12 6.15 3.49 -7.63
C ASN A 12 5.11 2.95 -6.63
N SER A 13 5.42 2.91 -5.33
CA SER A 13 4.45 2.44 -4.32
C SER A 13 3.41 3.51 -4.03
N SER A 14 2.23 3.33 -4.61
CA SER A 14 1.03 4.17 -4.37
C SER A 14 0.38 3.96 -3.00
N ARG A 15 0.95 3.12 -2.14
CA ARG A 15 0.35 2.73 -0.85
C ARG A 15 0.28 3.83 0.20
N PRO A 16 1.27 4.72 0.33
CA PRO A 16 1.14 5.87 1.22
C PRO A 16 -0.01 6.82 0.82
N LEU A 17 -0.41 6.83 -0.47
CA LEU A 17 -1.57 7.57 -0.96
C LEU A 17 -2.87 7.13 -0.28
N VAL A 18 -3.02 5.83 0.00
CA VAL A 18 -4.24 5.22 0.52
C VAL A 18 -4.63 5.74 1.90
N SER A 19 -3.63 6.06 2.74
CA SER A 19 -3.86 6.53 4.09
C SER A 19 -4.59 7.87 4.13
N SER A 20 -4.29 8.74 3.19
CA SER A 20 -4.78 10.12 3.17
C SER A 20 -5.91 10.38 2.17
N MET A 21 -6.08 9.51 1.15
CA MET A 21 -7.13 9.70 0.14
C MET A 21 -8.54 9.71 0.71
N LEU A 22 -8.81 8.95 1.77
CA LEU A 22 -10.16 8.85 2.33
C LEU A 22 -10.57 10.07 3.15
N ALA A 23 -9.63 10.85 3.66
CA ALA A 23 -9.95 11.98 4.54
C ALA A 23 -11.03 12.94 3.95
N PRO A 24 -10.93 13.39 2.70
CA PRO A 24 -11.98 14.23 2.09
C PRO A 24 -13.30 13.48 1.81
N GLY A 25 -13.24 12.16 1.58
CA GLY A 25 -14.42 11.33 1.27
C GLY A 25 -15.19 10.80 2.49
N VAL A 26 -14.71 11.04 3.72
CA VAL A 26 -15.32 10.50 4.95
C VAL A 26 -16.77 10.97 5.12
N GLN A 27 -17.09 12.20 4.72
CA GLN A 27 -18.47 12.73 4.80
C GLN A 27 -19.43 11.92 3.93
N LEU A 28 -19.04 11.58 2.72
CA LEU A 28 -19.85 10.74 1.82
C LEU A 28 -20.03 9.31 2.36
N VAL A 29 -19.03 8.78 3.07
CA VAL A 29 -19.17 7.50 3.77
C VAL A 29 -20.18 7.58 4.90
N MET A 30 -20.19 8.68 5.66
CA MET A 30 -21.14 8.89 6.75
C MET A 30 -22.58 9.01 6.24
N GLU A 31 -22.80 9.71 5.13
CA GLU A 31 -24.09 9.87 4.48
C GLU A 31 -24.63 8.52 3.97
N ASP A 32 -23.79 7.72 3.32
CA ASP A 32 -24.18 6.43 2.76
C ASP A 32 -24.57 5.39 3.84
N PHE A 33 -23.91 5.45 5.01
CA PHE A 33 -24.24 4.59 6.14
C PHE A 33 -25.25 5.19 7.13
N ASN A 34 -25.87 6.36 6.81
CA ASN A 34 -26.79 7.08 7.68
C ASN A 34 -26.26 7.27 9.12
N THR A 35 -24.98 7.55 9.25
CA THR A 35 -24.31 7.68 10.55
C THR A 35 -23.82 9.11 10.75
N SER A 36 -24.42 9.84 11.71
CA SER A 36 -23.99 11.21 12.06
C SER A 36 -22.88 11.25 13.10
N SER A 37 -22.24 10.14 13.42
CA SER A 37 -21.23 10.04 14.48
C SER A 37 -19.87 10.54 14.00
N THR A 38 -19.45 11.69 14.51
CA THR A 38 -18.08 12.21 14.30
C THR A 38 -17.01 11.21 14.78
N THR A 39 -17.33 10.40 15.78
CA THR A 39 -16.47 9.34 16.28
C THR A 39 -16.22 8.29 15.20
N PHE A 40 -17.25 7.87 14.45
CA PHE A 40 -17.11 6.93 13.36
C PHE A 40 -16.18 7.48 12.25
N ALA A 41 -16.36 8.74 11.87
CA ALA A 41 -15.51 9.40 10.88
C ALA A 41 -14.03 9.37 11.26
N THR A 42 -13.74 9.68 12.53
CA THR A 42 -12.37 9.63 13.07
C THR A 42 -11.83 8.20 13.09
N PHE A 43 -12.65 7.22 13.50
CA PHE A 43 -12.24 5.81 13.56
C PHE A 43 -11.92 5.24 12.18
N VAL A 44 -12.66 5.57 11.14
CA VAL A 44 -12.42 5.08 9.77
C VAL A 44 -11.02 5.48 9.27
N VAL A 45 -10.54 6.65 9.63
CA VAL A 45 -9.19 7.10 9.27
C VAL A 45 -8.14 6.52 10.21
N SER A 46 -8.38 6.62 11.53
CA SER A 46 -7.40 6.23 12.56
C SER A 46 -7.13 4.74 12.60
N ILE A 47 -8.12 3.89 12.31
CA ILE A 47 -7.97 2.43 12.36
C ILE A 47 -7.01 1.91 11.28
N PHE A 48 -6.97 2.58 10.13
CA PHE A 48 -5.97 2.29 9.10
C PHE A 48 -4.55 2.60 9.60
N VAL A 49 -4.37 3.75 10.27
CA VAL A 49 -3.09 4.17 10.84
C VAL A 49 -2.66 3.22 11.96
N LEU A 50 -3.62 2.74 12.77
CA LEU A 50 -3.34 1.74 13.80
C LEU A 50 -2.84 0.42 13.19
N GLY A 51 -3.50 -0.10 12.14
CA GLY A 51 -3.04 -1.26 11.40
C GLY A 51 -1.65 -1.04 10.81
N PHE A 52 -1.41 0.15 10.27
CA PHE A 52 -0.12 0.56 9.72
C PHE A 52 1.00 0.62 10.78
N ALA A 53 0.70 1.01 12.01
CA ALA A 53 1.64 1.03 13.12
C ALA A 53 1.95 -0.38 13.68
N CYS A 54 0.96 -1.27 13.73
CA CYS A 54 1.13 -2.64 14.21
C CYS A 54 1.84 -3.55 13.19
N GLY A 55 1.72 -3.24 11.89
CA GLY A 55 2.27 -4.07 10.81
C GLY A 55 3.77 -4.37 10.93
N PRO A 56 4.65 -3.37 11.12
CA PRO A 56 6.10 -3.59 11.19
C PRO A 56 6.51 -4.55 12.29
N LEU A 57 5.80 -4.55 13.42
CA LEU A 57 6.12 -5.43 14.56
C LEU A 57 6.05 -6.92 14.20
N LEU A 58 5.15 -7.29 13.29
CA LEU A 58 4.98 -8.67 12.84
C LEU A 58 5.66 -8.93 11.50
N LEU A 59 5.55 -7.99 10.56
CA LEU A 59 6.05 -8.18 9.20
C LEU A 59 7.58 -8.10 9.09
N ALA A 60 8.24 -7.29 9.94
CA ALA A 60 9.69 -7.20 9.92
C ALA A 60 10.35 -8.54 10.28
N PRO A 61 10.11 -9.15 11.47
CA PRO A 61 10.71 -10.44 11.80
C PRO A 61 10.25 -11.56 10.87
N LEU A 62 8.99 -11.53 10.40
CA LEU A 62 8.50 -12.53 9.47
C LEU A 62 9.23 -12.48 8.12
N SER A 63 9.58 -11.29 7.66
CA SER A 63 10.32 -11.09 6.40
C SER A 63 11.78 -11.57 6.49
N GLU A 64 12.36 -11.58 7.68
CA GLU A 64 13.72 -12.11 7.93
C GLU A 64 13.71 -13.64 7.97
N LEU A 65 12.66 -14.26 8.55
CA LEU A 65 12.55 -15.71 8.67
C LEU A 65 12.17 -16.39 7.34
N TYR A 66 11.18 -15.87 6.63
CA TYR A 66 10.62 -16.50 5.41
C TYR A 66 11.16 -15.90 4.10
N GLY A 67 11.96 -14.85 4.21
CA GLY A 67 12.51 -14.14 3.07
C GLY A 67 11.63 -12.95 2.62
N ARG A 68 12.30 -11.85 2.27
CA ARG A 68 11.65 -10.55 1.98
C ARG A 68 10.72 -10.58 0.78
N VAL A 69 11.07 -11.34 -0.27
CA VAL A 69 10.28 -11.41 -1.51
C VAL A 69 8.95 -12.13 -1.29
N ILE A 70 8.96 -13.22 -0.53
CA ILE A 70 7.75 -14.01 -0.27
C ILE A 70 6.76 -13.19 0.56
N ILE A 71 7.22 -12.63 1.67
CA ILE A 71 6.36 -11.81 2.54
C ILE A 71 5.85 -10.57 1.81
N TYR A 72 6.68 -9.93 0.99
CA TYR A 72 6.27 -8.79 0.17
C TYR A 72 5.12 -9.17 -0.79
N ASN A 73 5.23 -10.28 -1.53
CA ASN A 73 4.18 -10.71 -2.45
C ASN A 73 2.89 -11.08 -1.73
N VAL A 74 2.98 -11.84 -0.63
CA VAL A 74 1.81 -12.22 0.18
C VAL A 74 1.08 -10.98 0.72
N THR A 75 1.82 -10.04 1.30
CA THR A 75 1.22 -8.80 1.84
C THR A 75 0.64 -7.91 0.76
N ASN A 76 1.18 -7.95 -0.46
CA ASN A 76 0.64 -7.26 -1.61
C ASN A 76 -0.74 -7.79 -1.99
N VAL A 77 -0.85 -9.11 -2.16
CA VAL A 77 -2.13 -9.75 -2.50
C VAL A 77 -3.16 -9.50 -1.40
N LEU A 78 -2.77 -9.61 -0.13
CA LEU A 78 -3.65 -9.30 1.00
C LEU A 78 -4.10 -7.84 1.00
N PHE A 79 -3.19 -6.90 0.73
CA PHE A 79 -3.53 -5.48 0.62
C PHE A 79 -4.55 -5.22 -0.48
N LEU A 80 -4.35 -5.82 -1.67
CA LEU A 80 -5.30 -5.72 -2.77
C LEU A 80 -6.66 -6.28 -2.39
N ALA A 81 -6.71 -7.49 -1.81
CA ALA A 81 -7.94 -8.14 -1.38
C ALA A 81 -8.71 -7.28 -0.35
N PHE A 82 -8.02 -6.75 0.67
CA PHE A 82 -8.65 -5.91 1.69
C PHE A 82 -9.07 -4.53 1.15
N THR A 83 -8.36 -3.98 0.17
CA THR A 83 -8.77 -2.73 -0.48
C THR A 83 -10.03 -2.93 -1.32
N VAL A 84 -10.13 -4.04 -2.06
CA VAL A 84 -11.37 -4.44 -2.75
C VAL A 84 -12.50 -4.67 -1.75
N LEU A 85 -12.23 -5.31 -0.61
CA LEU A 85 -13.22 -5.51 0.45
C LEU A 85 -13.73 -4.18 1.01
N CYS A 86 -12.88 -3.15 1.13
CA CYS A 86 -13.31 -1.79 1.47
C CYS A 86 -14.27 -1.21 0.41
N ALA A 87 -13.98 -1.40 -0.89
CA ALA A 87 -14.82 -0.90 -1.98
C ALA A 87 -16.24 -1.52 -1.98
N VAL A 88 -16.34 -2.80 -1.62
CA VAL A 88 -17.60 -3.57 -1.61
C VAL A 88 -18.29 -3.56 -0.25
N SER A 89 -17.75 -2.87 0.75
CA SER A 89 -18.29 -2.86 2.12
C SER A 89 -19.74 -2.32 2.16
N GLN A 90 -20.60 -3.08 2.85
CA GLN A 90 -22.04 -2.76 3.02
C GLN A 90 -22.36 -2.34 4.45
N SER A 91 -21.43 -2.50 5.39
CA SER A 91 -21.62 -2.13 6.79
C SER A 91 -20.44 -1.34 7.34
N PRO A 92 -20.68 -0.42 8.32
CA PRO A 92 -19.63 0.32 8.97
C PRO A 92 -18.55 -0.56 9.61
N SER A 93 -18.95 -1.65 10.28
CA SER A 93 -18.04 -2.58 10.93
C SER A 93 -17.15 -3.33 9.93
N MET A 94 -17.71 -3.74 8.78
CA MET A 94 -16.97 -4.37 7.70
C MET A 94 -15.91 -3.42 7.11
N LEU A 95 -16.28 -2.15 6.91
CA LEU A 95 -15.36 -1.13 6.43
C LEU A 95 -14.20 -0.91 7.41
N LEU A 96 -14.49 -0.82 8.72
CA LEU A 96 -13.46 -0.65 9.76
C LEU A 96 -12.49 -1.84 9.80
N ALA A 97 -13.01 -3.07 9.79
CA ALA A 97 -12.17 -4.27 9.80
C ALA A 97 -11.28 -4.35 8.54
N ALA A 98 -11.86 -4.13 7.38
CA ALA A 98 -11.13 -4.13 6.11
C ALA A 98 -10.06 -3.02 6.07
N ARG A 99 -10.32 -1.85 6.65
CA ARG A 99 -9.38 -0.74 6.80
C ARG A 99 -8.20 -1.09 7.71
N PHE A 100 -8.45 -1.72 8.85
CA PHE A 100 -7.39 -2.20 9.73
C PHE A 100 -6.45 -3.17 9.01
N LEU A 101 -7.03 -4.19 8.36
CA LEU A 101 -6.29 -5.23 7.66
C LEU A 101 -5.54 -4.68 6.44
N SER A 102 -6.13 -3.74 5.70
CA SER A 102 -5.44 -3.08 4.59
C SER A 102 -4.29 -2.19 5.09
N GLY A 103 -4.43 -1.50 6.22
CA GLY A 103 -3.35 -0.76 6.86
C GLY A 103 -2.20 -1.67 7.27
N PHE A 104 -2.51 -2.79 7.91
CA PHE A 104 -1.55 -3.80 8.34
C PHE A 104 -0.75 -4.38 7.16
N ALA A 105 -1.42 -4.77 6.09
CA ALA A 105 -0.76 -5.28 4.89
C ALA A 105 -0.01 -4.18 4.11
N GLY A 106 -0.53 -2.97 4.08
CA GLY A 106 0.01 -1.84 3.31
C GLY A 106 1.38 -1.37 3.77
N VAL A 107 1.69 -1.46 5.05
CA VAL A 107 2.97 -1.02 5.60
C VAL A 107 4.15 -1.91 5.20
N ALA A 108 3.90 -3.13 4.74
CA ALA A 108 4.94 -4.06 4.28
C ALA A 108 5.87 -3.43 3.24
N THR A 109 5.32 -2.61 2.36
CA THR A 109 6.10 -1.92 1.31
C THR A 109 7.15 -0.99 1.91
N ILE A 110 6.80 -0.25 2.95
CA ILE A 110 7.73 0.68 3.61
C ILE A 110 8.74 -0.10 4.46
N THR A 111 8.28 -1.07 5.23
CA THR A 111 9.13 -1.84 6.15
C THR A 111 10.13 -2.72 5.39
N ILE A 112 9.65 -3.51 4.43
CA ILE A 112 10.50 -4.43 3.66
C ILE A 112 11.31 -3.65 2.62
N GLY A 113 10.74 -2.60 2.04
CA GLY A 113 11.38 -1.79 1.03
C GLY A 113 12.64 -1.07 1.52
N SER A 114 12.54 -0.37 2.64
CA SER A 114 13.70 0.29 3.26
C SER A 114 14.80 -0.71 3.64
N GLY A 115 14.42 -1.86 4.24
CA GLY A 115 15.35 -2.93 4.57
C GLY A 115 16.06 -3.50 3.34
N THR A 116 15.35 -3.72 2.25
CA THR A 116 15.93 -4.24 0.99
C THR A 116 16.97 -3.29 0.39
N ILE A 117 16.71 -1.97 0.44
CA ILE A 117 17.67 -0.95 -0.03
C ILE A 117 18.96 -1.02 0.79
N VAL A 118 18.83 -1.14 2.12
CA VAL A 118 19.98 -1.22 3.03
C VAL A 118 20.81 -2.48 2.78
N ASP A 119 20.21 -3.61 2.46
CA ASP A 119 20.91 -4.88 2.23
C ASP A 119 21.65 -4.92 0.89
N ILE A 120 21.06 -4.36 -0.16
CA ILE A 120 21.59 -4.46 -1.53
C ILE A 120 22.61 -3.38 -1.84
N MET A 121 22.47 -2.19 -1.22
CA MET A 121 23.31 -1.03 -1.56
C MET A 121 24.58 -0.96 -0.74
N PRO A 122 25.75 -0.67 -1.36
CA PRO A 122 26.98 -0.38 -0.64
C PRO A 122 26.78 0.87 0.23
N ARG A 123 27.48 0.91 1.39
CA ARG A 123 27.30 1.94 2.42
C ARG A 123 27.36 3.37 1.91
N GLU A 124 28.22 3.63 0.92
CA GLU A 124 28.42 4.96 0.33
C GLU A 124 27.20 5.47 -0.47
N LYS A 125 26.39 4.57 -1.04
CA LYS A 125 25.24 4.91 -1.90
C LYS A 125 23.89 4.77 -1.19
N ARG A 126 23.85 4.19 0.01
CA ARG A 126 22.61 3.95 0.78
C ARG A 126 21.84 5.24 1.05
N GLY A 127 22.53 6.28 1.51
CA GLY A 127 21.88 7.56 1.84
C GLY A 127 21.14 8.15 0.65
N LYS A 128 21.76 8.20 -0.52
CA LYS A 128 21.13 8.72 -1.75
C LYS A 128 19.94 7.87 -2.20
N ALA A 129 20.06 6.54 -2.11
CA ALA A 129 18.98 5.62 -2.49
C ALA A 129 17.76 5.75 -1.56
N VAL A 130 18.00 5.80 -0.24
CA VAL A 130 16.93 6.00 0.76
C VAL A 130 16.29 7.38 0.61
N SER A 131 17.06 8.43 0.35
CA SER A 131 16.50 9.78 0.12
C SER A 131 15.56 9.82 -1.09
N ILE A 132 15.94 9.23 -2.22
CA ILE A 132 15.09 9.18 -3.41
C ILE A 132 13.81 8.37 -3.12
N TRP A 133 13.94 7.25 -2.41
CA TRP A 133 12.80 6.44 -2.01
C TRP A 133 11.85 7.17 -1.05
N SER A 134 12.40 7.91 -0.08
CA SER A 134 11.62 8.68 0.89
C SER A 134 10.79 9.78 0.23
N VAL A 135 11.29 10.43 -0.83
CA VAL A 135 10.54 11.42 -1.60
C VAL A 135 9.24 10.83 -2.14
N GLY A 136 9.28 9.63 -2.74
CA GLY A 136 8.08 8.95 -3.22
C GLY A 136 7.08 8.64 -2.10
N THR A 137 7.58 8.21 -0.94
CA THR A 137 6.75 7.89 0.24
C THR A 137 6.07 9.12 0.83
N ILE A 138 6.73 10.29 0.80
CA ILE A 138 6.18 11.55 1.32
C ILE A 138 5.22 12.20 0.31
N LEU A 139 5.50 12.13 -0.99
CA LEU A 139 4.62 12.67 -2.03
C LEU A 139 3.25 11.97 -2.05
N GLY A 140 3.21 10.69 -1.68
CA GLY A 140 1.97 9.94 -1.59
C GLY A 140 0.89 10.64 -0.76
N PRO A 141 1.09 10.84 0.54
CA PRO A 141 0.13 11.53 1.41
C PRO A 141 -0.19 12.96 1.00
N MET A 142 0.70 13.66 0.29
CA MET A 142 0.43 15.02 -0.19
C MET A 142 -0.54 15.03 -1.37
N VAL A 143 -0.36 14.13 -2.33
CA VAL A 143 -1.18 14.06 -3.55
C VAL A 143 -2.47 13.29 -3.31
N GLY A 144 -2.48 12.37 -2.32
CA GLY A 144 -3.60 11.53 -1.96
C GLY A 144 -4.92 12.27 -1.77
N PRO A 145 -4.99 13.29 -0.89
CA PRO A 145 -6.23 14.02 -0.63
C PRO A 145 -6.77 14.77 -1.85
N ILE A 146 -5.89 15.26 -2.72
CA ILE A 146 -6.27 16.00 -3.93
C ILE A 146 -6.96 15.04 -4.91
N ILE A 147 -6.32 13.91 -5.22
CA ILE A 147 -6.90 12.91 -6.12
C ILE A 147 -8.14 12.29 -5.48
N GLY A 148 -8.06 11.96 -4.18
CA GLY A 148 -9.15 11.36 -3.44
C GLY A 148 -10.38 12.25 -3.36
N GLY A 149 -10.21 13.55 -3.08
CA GLY A 149 -11.30 14.51 -3.05
C GLY A 149 -12.01 14.59 -4.40
N TYR A 150 -11.26 14.78 -5.48
CA TYR A 150 -11.82 14.84 -6.82
C TYR A 150 -12.58 13.55 -7.23
N VAL A 151 -11.99 12.38 -6.96
CA VAL A 151 -12.64 11.09 -7.25
C VAL A 151 -13.90 10.90 -6.40
N ALA A 152 -13.87 11.31 -5.12
CA ALA A 152 -15.00 11.19 -4.22
C ALA A 152 -16.19 12.05 -4.67
N GLU A 153 -15.92 13.28 -5.14
CA GLU A 153 -16.96 14.20 -5.63
C GLU A 153 -17.60 13.73 -6.94
N VAL A 154 -16.78 13.23 -7.88
CA VAL A 154 -17.25 12.87 -9.23
C VAL A 154 -17.86 11.48 -9.29
N ALA A 155 -17.26 10.51 -8.64
CA ALA A 155 -17.60 9.09 -8.77
C ALA A 155 -18.08 8.43 -7.46
N GLY A 156 -17.95 9.13 -6.32
CA GLY A 156 -18.31 8.63 -5.01
C GLY A 156 -17.15 7.93 -4.28
N TRP A 157 -17.32 7.76 -2.97
CA TRP A 157 -16.26 7.27 -2.08
C TRP A 157 -15.79 5.84 -2.42
N ARG A 158 -16.65 4.96 -2.93
CA ARG A 158 -16.30 3.59 -3.32
C ARG A 158 -15.30 3.56 -4.46
N TRP A 159 -15.37 4.50 -5.39
CA TRP A 159 -14.43 4.60 -6.52
C TRP A 159 -13.02 4.96 -6.08
N MET A 160 -12.85 5.61 -4.94
CA MET A 160 -11.51 5.84 -4.37
C MET A 160 -10.77 4.53 -4.10
N PHE A 161 -11.47 3.51 -3.58
CA PHE A 161 -10.89 2.19 -3.36
C PHE A 161 -10.66 1.41 -4.65
N TRP A 162 -11.56 1.55 -5.61
CA TRP A 162 -11.39 0.94 -6.93
C TRP A 162 -10.17 1.51 -7.66
N THR A 163 -9.97 2.81 -7.66
CA THR A 163 -8.78 3.45 -8.28
C THR A 163 -7.48 2.98 -7.64
N ILE A 164 -7.46 2.86 -6.30
CA ILE A 164 -6.32 2.31 -5.57
C ILE A 164 -6.09 0.84 -5.95
N SER A 165 -7.13 0.03 -5.97
CA SER A 165 -7.04 -1.40 -6.31
C SER A 165 -6.52 -1.60 -7.73
N ILE A 166 -6.97 -0.80 -8.69
CA ILE A 166 -6.47 -0.83 -10.07
C ILE A 166 -5.00 -0.42 -10.13
N ALA A 167 -4.61 0.67 -9.45
CA ALA A 167 -3.24 1.14 -9.43
C ALA A 167 -2.29 0.09 -8.82
N VAL A 168 -2.67 -0.52 -7.71
CA VAL A 168 -1.90 -1.60 -7.06
C VAL A 168 -1.89 -2.86 -7.92
N GLY A 169 -3.02 -3.27 -8.50
CA GLY A 169 -3.12 -4.42 -9.38
C GLY A 169 -2.27 -4.30 -10.64
N CYS A 170 -2.19 -3.12 -11.24
CA CYS A 170 -1.28 -2.87 -12.37
C CYS A 170 0.19 -3.03 -11.96
N GLN A 171 0.56 -2.60 -10.76
CA GLN A 171 1.92 -2.79 -10.22
C GLN A 171 2.24 -4.26 -9.99
N GLU A 172 1.29 -5.04 -9.48
CA GLU A 172 1.45 -6.49 -9.24
C GLU A 172 1.71 -7.25 -10.53
N ASN A 173 0.94 -6.95 -11.60
CA ASN A 173 1.15 -7.59 -12.90
C ASN A 173 2.56 -7.36 -13.46
N GLN A 174 3.11 -6.16 -13.31
CA GLN A 174 4.50 -5.88 -13.71
C GLN A 174 5.51 -6.70 -12.90
N LEU A 175 5.24 -6.89 -11.59
CA LEU A 175 6.11 -7.66 -10.69
C LEU A 175 6.13 -9.15 -11.04
N LEU A 176 4.96 -9.72 -11.32
CA LEU A 176 4.82 -11.12 -11.72
C LEU A 176 5.49 -11.38 -13.09
N TYR A 177 5.31 -10.46 -14.03
CA TYR A 177 5.89 -10.58 -15.36
C TYR A 177 7.43 -10.54 -15.32
N GLU A 178 8.03 -9.61 -14.58
CA GLU A 178 9.49 -9.56 -14.43
C GLU A 178 10.04 -10.75 -13.61
N GLY A 179 9.33 -11.22 -12.60
CA GLY A 179 9.70 -12.40 -11.83
C GLY A 179 9.71 -13.67 -12.68
N HIS A 180 8.72 -13.82 -13.54
CA HIS A 180 8.62 -14.96 -14.45
C HIS A 180 9.74 -14.94 -15.51
N HIS A 181 10.05 -13.78 -16.07
CA HIS A 181 11.17 -13.60 -16.99
C HIS A 181 12.53 -13.94 -16.36
N LEU A 182 12.74 -13.57 -15.12
CA LEU A 182 13.96 -13.89 -14.36
C LEU A 182 14.10 -15.40 -14.12
N LEU A 183 13.02 -16.08 -13.74
CA LEU A 183 13.02 -17.54 -13.55
C LEU A 183 13.30 -18.29 -14.85
N ILE A 184 12.73 -17.83 -15.96
CA ILE A 184 13.00 -18.41 -17.29
C ILE A 184 14.47 -18.19 -17.69
N MET A 185 15.01 -16.97 -17.48
CA MET A 185 16.41 -16.67 -17.77
C MET A 185 17.40 -17.52 -16.94
N ILE A 186 17.12 -17.70 -15.65
CA ILE A 186 17.95 -18.56 -14.76
C ILE A 186 17.87 -20.02 -15.23
N ARG A 187 16.71 -20.49 -15.65
CA ARG A 187 16.50 -21.85 -16.16
C ARG A 187 17.17 -22.11 -17.53
N LEU A 188 17.35 -21.06 -18.32
CA LEU A 188 18.02 -21.17 -19.64
C LEU A 188 19.56 -21.08 -19.50
N LEU A 189 20.07 -20.58 -18.37
CA LEU A 189 21.51 -20.44 -18.11
C LEU A 189 22.08 -21.56 -17.22
N SER A 190 21.22 -22.44 -16.67
CA SER A 190 21.59 -23.66 -15.96
C SER A 190 21.53 -24.89 -16.87
#